data_add1392708c284c1e67ac01f7535ba7c
#
_entry.id   add1392708c284c1e67ac01f7535ba7c
#
_cell.length_a   1.000
_cell.length_b   1.000
_cell.length_c   1.000
_cell.angle_alpha   90.00
_cell.angle_beta   90.00
_cell.angle_gamma   90.00
#
_symmetry.space_group_name_H-M   'P 1'
#
loop_
_entity.id
_entity.type
_entity.pdbx_description
1 polymer ?
#
loop_
_entity_poly.entity_id
_entity_poly.type
_entity_poly.pdbx_seq_one_letter_code
_entity_poly.pdbx_strand_id
1 'polypeptide(L)'
;MKIAIRYSSIFFIITFIFVFEGYTQDFLPELVRRIKPSAVAVETFDAKGNTLSRGSGFFVATDRIITNRHVIEKSSRVVIHLIDGKKFTVRGVLAVDGEGDLALLQVDVPRALAIPLPIVRSVPQEGESIVVIGNPFGLEGSVSNGIVSAVREISGYGRIIQITAPISPGSSGSPVVNMHGQVIGIASLQAAEGQSLNFAVPSERILQLKVGDLQTVSSLTAETQKNKRSAGERFYSQGVAQLSRDDFSRALNFFEKAVEVDPNYAEAWYQAGFSYGVLGRHSEALKASRQAARLRPDWSETFVNIGASSFALGQYKEAADAYRQAIKLDDDKPNTQYSLGLSLEKLNRTDEEILAYKRAVALKPDHANAIEKLGMAYFKQKRYADALSYFEQLKTYKPDAKTFNYIGESFIELGKAEESVDAFNNAVGYNPDFEKARYNLGRSYVKIGNREMAQVHYEILRNSKSDWADRLLILINP
;
A
#
# COMPACT_ATOMS: atom_id res chain seq x y z
N MET A 1 57.75 -71.92 2.46
CA MET A 1 56.33 -71.93 2.19
C MET A 1 55.65 -71.10 3.29
N LYS A 2 55.44 -69.78 3.06
CA LYS A 2 54.82 -68.87 4.00
C LYS A 2 53.49 -68.40 3.41
N ILE A 3 52.41 -68.83 4.05
CA ILE A 3 51.05 -68.41 3.69
C ILE A 3 50.77 -67.10 4.39
N ALA A 4 50.50 -66.05 3.60
CA ALA A 4 50.08 -64.72 4.06
C ALA A 4 48.55 -64.70 4.16
N ILE A 5 48.03 -64.56 5.35
CA ILE A 5 46.61 -64.35 5.63
C ILE A 5 46.33 -62.86 5.53
N ARG A 6 45.48 -62.45 4.53
CA ARG A 6 44.95 -61.09 4.45
C ARG A 6 43.71 -60.99 5.32
N TYR A 7 43.74 -60.12 6.31
CA TYR A 7 42.57 -59.71 7.06
C TYR A 7 41.86 -58.59 6.24
N SER A 8 40.65 -58.88 5.80
CA SER A 8 39.73 -57.90 5.20
C SER A 8 38.88 -57.32 6.34
N SER A 9 39.14 -56.06 6.71
CA SER A 9 38.35 -55.35 7.70
C SER A 9 37.08 -54.81 7.01
N ILE A 10 35.96 -55.46 7.28
CA ILE A 10 34.63 -54.97 6.89
C ILE A 10 34.23 -53.91 7.92
N PHE A 11 34.26 -52.63 7.49
CA PHE A 11 33.68 -51.54 8.24
C PHE A 11 32.16 -51.55 8.07
N PHE A 12 31.43 -51.97 9.09
CA PHE A 12 29.98 -51.78 9.14
C PHE A 12 29.70 -50.34 9.52
N ILE A 13 29.29 -49.54 8.51
CA ILE A 13 28.71 -48.21 8.73
C ILE A 13 27.26 -48.42 9.17
N ILE A 14 26.99 -48.32 10.49
CA ILE A 14 25.64 -48.26 11.04
C ILE A 14 25.17 -46.85 10.80
N THR A 15 24.41 -46.62 9.70
CA THR A 15 23.68 -45.36 9.47
C THR A 15 22.49 -45.36 10.44
N PHE A 16 22.61 -44.62 11.52
CA PHE A 16 21.45 -44.28 12.36
C PHE A 16 20.56 -43.34 11.54
N ILE A 17 19.54 -43.89 10.90
CA ILE A 17 18.44 -43.12 10.39
C ILE A 17 17.63 -42.68 11.60
N PHE A 18 17.87 -41.44 12.06
CA PHE A 18 16.91 -40.77 12.90
C PHE A 18 15.67 -40.53 12.05
N VAL A 19 14.70 -41.43 12.13
CA VAL A 19 13.33 -41.10 11.72
C VAL A 19 12.85 -40.07 12.72
N PHE A 20 13.01 -38.78 12.36
CA PHE A 20 12.18 -37.74 12.94
C PHE A 20 10.76 -38.08 12.50
N GLU A 21 10.01 -38.82 13.28
CA GLU A 21 8.57 -38.72 13.27
C GLU A 21 8.26 -37.24 13.60
N GLY A 22 8.21 -36.43 12.55
CA GLY A 22 7.61 -35.12 12.65
C GLY A 22 6.15 -35.34 13.02
N TYR A 23 5.86 -35.29 14.31
CA TYR A 23 4.54 -34.92 14.76
C TYR A 23 4.29 -33.53 14.15
N THR A 24 3.71 -33.49 12.97
CA THR A 24 2.96 -32.34 12.51
C THR A 24 1.75 -32.26 13.43
N GLN A 25 1.99 -31.80 14.65
CA GLN A 25 0.94 -31.42 15.55
C GLN A 25 0.11 -30.43 14.74
N ASP A 26 -1.14 -30.81 14.46
CA ASP A 26 -2.08 -29.94 13.76
C ASP A 26 -2.24 -28.67 14.62
N PHE A 27 -1.41 -27.68 14.33
CA PHE A 27 -1.28 -26.44 15.08
C PHE A 27 -2.62 -25.67 15.10
N LEU A 28 -3.39 -25.85 14.03
CA LEU A 28 -4.68 -25.16 13.86
C LEU A 28 -5.75 -25.56 14.87
N PRO A 29 -6.04 -26.85 15.14
CA PRO A 29 -7.00 -27.23 16.18
C PRO A 29 -6.64 -26.74 17.57
N GLU A 30 -5.35 -26.75 17.92
CA GLU A 30 -4.90 -26.24 19.21
C GLU A 30 -5.04 -24.71 19.31
N LEU A 31 -4.65 -24.00 18.26
CA LEU A 31 -4.84 -22.56 18.15
C LEU A 31 -6.32 -22.21 18.32
N VAL A 32 -7.20 -22.87 17.54
CA VAL A 32 -8.66 -22.66 17.61
C VAL A 32 -9.18 -22.91 19.03
N ARG A 33 -8.78 -23.99 19.68
CA ARG A 33 -9.22 -24.30 21.07
C ARG A 33 -8.82 -23.18 22.04
N ARG A 34 -7.65 -22.57 21.84
CA ARG A 34 -7.13 -21.49 22.68
C ARG A 34 -7.87 -20.16 22.46
N ILE A 35 -8.14 -19.79 21.20
CA ILE A 35 -8.68 -18.47 20.87
C ILE A 35 -10.21 -18.42 20.80
N LYS A 36 -10.87 -19.57 20.55
CA LYS A 36 -12.31 -19.66 20.40
C LYS A 36 -13.10 -19.11 21.62
N PRO A 37 -12.68 -19.30 22.88
CA PRO A 37 -13.38 -18.73 24.02
C PRO A 37 -13.34 -17.19 24.10
N SER A 38 -12.46 -16.55 23.33
CA SER A 38 -12.35 -15.08 23.27
C SER A 38 -13.38 -14.44 22.36
N ALA A 39 -13.94 -15.19 21.41
CA ALA A 39 -14.96 -14.74 20.49
C ALA A 39 -16.35 -14.81 21.13
N VAL A 40 -17.16 -13.81 20.80
CA VAL A 40 -18.54 -13.72 21.29
C VAL A 40 -19.50 -13.46 20.12
N ALA A 41 -20.71 -14.01 20.21
CA ALA A 41 -21.80 -13.56 19.35
C ALA A 41 -22.38 -12.27 19.92
N VAL A 42 -22.70 -11.32 19.06
CA VAL A 42 -23.33 -10.04 19.40
C VAL A 42 -24.74 -10.02 18.85
N GLU A 43 -25.73 -9.96 19.73
CA GLU A 43 -27.16 -9.85 19.37
C GLU A 43 -27.68 -8.49 19.82
N THR A 44 -28.40 -7.82 18.93
CA THR A 44 -28.88 -6.46 19.14
C THR A 44 -30.41 -6.40 19.08
N PHE A 45 -30.98 -5.51 19.87
CA PHE A 45 -32.44 -5.42 20.05
C PHE A 45 -32.90 -3.96 19.87
N ASP A 46 -34.09 -3.79 19.32
CA ASP A 46 -34.79 -2.51 19.29
C ASP A 46 -35.39 -2.14 20.67
N ALA A 47 -36.03 -0.96 20.76
CA ALA A 47 -36.69 -0.50 21.98
C ALA A 47 -37.90 -1.37 22.41
N LYS A 48 -38.42 -2.16 21.51
CA LYS A 48 -39.56 -3.08 21.78
C LYS A 48 -39.06 -4.48 22.16
N GLY A 49 -37.75 -4.72 22.12
CA GLY A 49 -37.13 -6.02 22.43
C GLY A 49 -37.06 -7.01 21.26
N ASN A 50 -37.38 -6.59 20.04
CA ASN A 50 -37.20 -7.44 18.85
C ASN A 50 -35.70 -7.46 18.45
N THR A 51 -35.23 -8.62 17.99
CA THR A 51 -33.87 -8.77 17.45
C THR A 51 -33.71 -7.95 16.15
N LEU A 52 -32.72 -7.09 16.10
CA LEU A 52 -32.38 -6.23 14.95
C LEU A 52 -31.30 -6.84 14.09
N SER A 53 -30.19 -7.24 14.72
CA SER A 53 -29.00 -7.71 14.03
C SER A 53 -28.26 -8.75 14.87
N ARG A 54 -27.47 -9.56 14.19
CA ARG A 54 -26.49 -10.47 14.78
C ARG A 54 -25.14 -10.27 14.12
N GLY A 55 -24.10 -10.29 14.94
CA GLY A 55 -22.71 -10.15 14.52
C GLY A 55 -21.80 -10.91 15.47
N SER A 56 -20.55 -10.57 15.40
CA SER A 56 -19.49 -11.15 16.21
C SER A 56 -18.72 -10.05 16.95
N GLY A 57 -17.97 -10.46 17.96
CA GLY A 57 -17.03 -9.62 18.68
C GLY A 57 -16.00 -10.48 19.36
N PHE A 58 -15.08 -9.86 20.07
CA PHE A 58 -14.08 -10.57 20.86
C PHE A 58 -13.55 -9.71 22.01
N PHE A 59 -13.06 -10.37 23.06
CA PHE A 59 -12.49 -9.69 24.20
C PHE A 59 -11.12 -9.09 23.84
N VAL A 60 -10.95 -7.80 24.14
CA VAL A 60 -9.67 -7.06 24.11
C VAL A 60 -9.16 -6.73 25.52
N ALA A 61 -10.05 -6.80 26.51
CA ALA A 61 -9.78 -6.75 27.94
C ALA A 61 -10.83 -7.59 28.65
N THR A 62 -10.66 -7.83 29.96
CA THR A 62 -11.59 -8.66 30.74
C THR A 62 -12.97 -8.05 30.91
N ASP A 63 -13.11 -6.76 30.65
CA ASP A 63 -14.35 -5.99 30.74
C ASP A 63 -14.74 -5.30 29.43
N ARG A 64 -14.02 -5.60 28.30
CA ARG A 64 -14.19 -4.89 27.02
C ARG A 64 -14.16 -5.83 25.85
N ILE A 65 -15.06 -5.59 24.91
CA ILE A 65 -15.11 -6.29 23.63
C ILE A 65 -15.06 -5.29 22.47
N ILE A 66 -14.51 -5.73 21.35
CA ILE A 66 -14.59 -5.05 20.05
C ILE A 66 -15.63 -5.76 19.19
N THR A 67 -16.38 -4.97 18.45
CA THR A 67 -17.25 -5.40 17.33
C THR A 67 -17.26 -4.33 16.25
N ASN A 68 -17.90 -4.58 15.11
CA ASN A 68 -18.16 -3.52 14.14
C ASN A 68 -19.26 -2.57 14.65
N ARG A 69 -19.12 -1.28 14.32
CA ARG A 69 -20.09 -0.26 14.70
C ARG A 69 -21.47 -0.54 14.09
N HIS A 70 -21.51 -0.91 12.79
CA HIS A 70 -22.78 -1.19 12.10
C HIS A 70 -23.59 -2.35 12.74
N VAL A 71 -22.92 -3.27 13.47
CA VAL A 71 -23.61 -4.36 14.20
C VAL A 71 -24.49 -3.81 15.31
N ILE A 72 -24.01 -2.78 16.03
CA ILE A 72 -24.73 -2.19 17.17
C ILE A 72 -25.54 -0.95 16.78
N GLU A 73 -25.33 -0.42 15.59
CA GLU A 73 -26.03 0.77 15.09
C GLU A 73 -27.55 0.51 15.08
N LYS A 74 -28.34 1.47 15.50
CA LYS A 74 -29.81 1.40 15.62
C LYS A 74 -30.36 0.53 16.75
N SER A 75 -29.51 -0.08 17.56
CA SER A 75 -29.98 -0.89 18.68
C SER A 75 -30.21 -0.05 19.95
N SER A 76 -31.13 -0.50 20.78
CA SER A 76 -31.37 0.06 22.11
C SER A 76 -30.71 -0.79 23.20
N ARG A 77 -30.45 -2.05 22.91
CA ARG A 77 -29.82 -3.00 23.81
C ARG A 77 -28.94 -3.97 23.01
N VAL A 78 -27.79 -4.32 23.58
CA VAL A 78 -26.84 -5.29 23.03
C VAL A 78 -26.59 -6.37 24.07
N VAL A 79 -26.63 -7.62 23.63
CA VAL A 79 -26.35 -8.82 24.43
C VAL A 79 -25.21 -9.58 23.75
N ILE A 80 -24.23 -10.00 24.50
CA ILE A 80 -23.22 -10.93 24.03
C ILE A 80 -23.51 -12.34 24.49
N HIS A 81 -23.23 -13.30 23.64
CA HIS A 81 -23.29 -14.72 23.97
C HIS A 81 -21.89 -15.29 23.96
N LEU A 82 -21.50 -15.91 25.05
CA LEU A 82 -20.26 -16.70 25.11
C LEU A 82 -20.48 -18.05 24.47
N ILE A 83 -19.39 -18.70 24.09
CA ILE A 83 -19.43 -20.01 23.43
C ILE A 83 -20.07 -21.14 24.29
N ASP A 84 -20.13 -20.95 25.60
CA ASP A 84 -20.80 -21.86 26.54
C ASP A 84 -22.31 -21.56 26.70
N GLY A 85 -22.85 -20.64 25.87
CA GLY A 85 -24.24 -20.23 25.84
C GLY A 85 -24.62 -19.19 26.89
N LYS A 86 -23.73 -18.78 27.76
CA LYS A 86 -24.01 -17.70 28.74
C LYS A 86 -24.16 -16.37 28.05
N LYS A 87 -25.12 -15.57 28.55
CA LYS A 87 -25.46 -14.27 27.97
C LYS A 87 -25.21 -13.15 28.96
N PHE A 88 -24.67 -12.04 28.45
CA PHE A 88 -24.38 -10.85 29.23
C PHE A 88 -24.84 -9.61 28.47
N THR A 89 -25.49 -8.70 29.19
CA THR A 89 -25.88 -7.41 28.59
C THR A 89 -24.69 -6.46 28.58
N VAL A 90 -24.48 -5.81 27.45
CA VAL A 90 -23.48 -4.74 27.31
C VAL A 90 -23.90 -3.53 28.16
N ARG A 91 -22.98 -2.99 28.97
CA ARG A 91 -23.22 -1.79 29.80
C ARG A 91 -23.35 -0.53 28.97
N GLY A 92 -22.52 -0.44 27.92
CA GLY A 92 -22.50 0.71 27.03
C GLY A 92 -21.29 0.69 26.09
N VAL A 93 -21.09 1.81 25.44
CA VAL A 93 -20.04 2.06 24.44
C VAL A 93 -19.00 2.99 25.05
N LEU A 94 -17.72 2.61 24.96
CA LEU A 94 -16.57 3.37 25.46
C LEU A 94 -15.90 4.20 24.38
N ALA A 95 -15.93 3.72 23.13
CA ALA A 95 -15.35 4.38 21.98
C ALA A 95 -15.96 3.88 20.68
N VAL A 96 -15.95 4.73 19.66
CA VAL A 96 -16.30 4.37 18.28
C VAL A 96 -15.28 4.94 17.32
N ASP A 97 -14.94 4.15 16.28
CA ASP A 97 -14.25 4.62 15.10
C ASP A 97 -15.24 4.56 13.93
N GLY A 98 -15.69 5.74 13.49
CA GLY A 98 -16.65 5.86 12.42
C GLY A 98 -16.10 5.43 11.07
N GLU A 99 -14.82 5.73 10.79
CA GLU A 99 -14.14 5.40 9.53
C GLU A 99 -13.77 3.91 9.47
N GLY A 100 -13.24 3.38 10.59
CA GLY A 100 -12.88 1.97 10.69
C GLY A 100 -14.05 1.07 11.05
N ASP A 101 -15.28 1.60 11.19
CA ASP A 101 -16.47 0.82 11.54
C ASP A 101 -16.29 -0.03 12.80
N LEU A 102 -15.64 0.51 13.86
CA LEU A 102 -15.36 -0.20 15.10
C LEU A 102 -16.13 0.40 16.27
N ALA A 103 -16.50 -0.45 17.23
CA ALA A 103 -17.07 -0.06 18.50
C ALA A 103 -16.42 -0.85 19.65
N LEU A 104 -15.95 -0.14 20.68
CA LEU A 104 -15.46 -0.71 21.93
C LEU A 104 -16.58 -0.67 22.97
N LEU A 105 -17.00 -1.84 23.43
CA LEU A 105 -18.12 -2.02 24.35
C LEU A 105 -17.63 -2.43 25.72
N GLN A 106 -18.28 -1.93 26.77
CA GLN A 106 -18.07 -2.37 28.14
C GLN A 106 -19.07 -3.46 28.51
N VAL A 107 -18.57 -4.53 29.14
CA VAL A 107 -19.38 -5.68 29.57
C VAL A 107 -19.00 -6.11 30.98
N ASP A 108 -19.99 -6.59 31.74
CA ASP A 108 -19.78 -7.20 33.06
C ASP A 108 -19.80 -8.71 32.93
N VAL A 109 -18.64 -9.28 32.62
CA VAL A 109 -18.43 -10.74 32.54
C VAL A 109 -17.48 -11.16 33.65
N PRO A 110 -17.73 -12.27 34.36
CA PRO A 110 -16.75 -12.82 35.30
C PRO A 110 -15.37 -12.97 34.65
N ARG A 111 -14.32 -12.45 35.29
CA ARG A 111 -12.95 -12.46 34.73
C ARG A 111 -12.45 -13.80 34.23
N ALA A 112 -12.91 -14.89 34.88
CA ALA A 112 -12.54 -16.26 34.49
C ALA A 112 -13.15 -16.67 33.12
N LEU A 113 -14.18 -15.98 32.62
CA LEU A 113 -14.84 -16.27 31.36
C LEU A 113 -14.41 -15.30 30.23
N ALA A 114 -13.79 -14.19 30.57
CA ALA A 114 -13.31 -13.19 29.62
C ALA A 114 -11.85 -13.43 29.30
N ILE A 115 -11.57 -13.92 28.09
CA ILE A 115 -10.20 -14.25 27.62
C ILE A 115 -9.80 -13.25 26.53
N PRO A 116 -9.03 -12.18 26.85
CA PRO A 116 -8.62 -11.20 25.87
C PRO A 116 -7.63 -11.76 24.84
N LEU A 117 -7.78 -11.37 23.57
CA LEU A 117 -6.80 -11.65 22.52
C LEU A 117 -5.73 -10.55 22.46
N PRO A 118 -4.46 -10.93 22.29
CA PRO A 118 -3.40 -9.96 22.07
C PRO A 118 -3.56 -9.29 20.69
N ILE A 119 -3.36 -7.96 20.64
CA ILE A 119 -3.51 -7.16 19.45
C ILE A 119 -2.13 -6.82 18.90
N VAL A 120 -1.91 -7.04 17.60
CA VAL A 120 -0.65 -6.72 16.91
C VAL A 120 -0.69 -5.28 16.39
N ARG A 121 0.47 -4.61 16.42
CA ARG A 121 0.66 -3.29 15.82
C ARG A 121 1.24 -3.35 14.40
N SER A 122 1.89 -4.46 14.06
CA SER A 122 2.50 -4.63 12.75
C SER A 122 1.46 -4.89 11.66
N VAL A 123 1.75 -4.41 10.48
CA VAL A 123 0.99 -4.73 9.28
C VAL A 123 1.23 -6.20 8.94
N PRO A 124 0.18 -7.01 8.71
CA PRO A 124 0.35 -8.40 8.29
C PRO A 124 1.00 -8.47 6.90
N GLN A 125 1.71 -9.56 6.64
CA GLN A 125 2.32 -9.81 5.34
C GLN A 125 1.36 -10.57 4.42
N GLU A 126 1.43 -10.29 3.11
CA GLU A 126 0.73 -11.08 2.09
C GLU A 126 1.22 -12.53 2.15
N GLY A 127 0.29 -13.49 2.08
CA GLY A 127 0.56 -14.91 2.28
C GLY A 127 0.54 -15.36 3.74
N GLU A 128 0.45 -14.47 4.72
CA GLU A 128 0.34 -14.82 6.14
C GLU A 128 -0.92 -15.62 6.40
N SER A 129 -0.79 -16.81 7.01
CA SER A 129 -1.92 -17.67 7.36
C SER A 129 -2.75 -17.07 8.49
N ILE A 130 -4.06 -17.11 8.34
CA ILE A 130 -5.03 -16.51 9.26
C ILE A 130 -6.16 -17.44 9.62
N VAL A 131 -6.77 -17.17 10.76
CA VAL A 131 -8.01 -17.79 11.24
C VAL A 131 -9.01 -16.71 11.60
N VAL A 132 -10.27 -16.90 11.20
CA VAL A 132 -11.39 -16.04 11.59
C VAL A 132 -12.35 -16.87 12.43
N ILE A 133 -12.77 -16.35 13.59
CA ILE A 133 -13.75 -17.00 14.47
C ILE A 133 -14.93 -16.07 14.64
N GLY A 134 -16.11 -16.54 14.21
CA GLY A 134 -17.32 -15.72 14.21
C GLY A 134 -18.59 -16.50 14.48
N ASN A 135 -19.70 -15.82 14.24
CA ASN A 135 -21.04 -16.35 14.40
C ASN A 135 -21.85 -16.24 13.09
N PRO A 136 -21.39 -16.87 11.98
CA PRO A 136 -22.11 -16.79 10.71
C PRO A 136 -23.49 -17.44 10.85
N PHE A 137 -24.53 -16.74 10.40
CA PHE A 137 -25.93 -17.22 10.43
C PHE A 137 -26.44 -17.69 11.79
N GLY A 138 -25.84 -17.24 12.92
CA GLY A 138 -26.17 -17.70 14.25
C GLY A 138 -25.52 -19.04 14.66
N LEU A 139 -24.60 -19.54 13.87
CA LEU A 139 -23.76 -20.72 14.18
C LEU A 139 -22.58 -20.28 15.03
N GLU A 140 -22.77 -20.22 16.35
CA GLU A 140 -21.80 -19.70 17.30
C GLU A 140 -20.45 -20.45 17.21
N GLY A 141 -19.36 -19.67 17.16
CA GLY A 141 -17.99 -20.20 17.18
C GLY A 141 -17.57 -20.92 15.90
N SER A 142 -18.17 -20.57 14.76
CA SER A 142 -17.70 -21.05 13.45
C SER A 142 -16.30 -20.55 13.13
N VAL A 143 -15.48 -21.42 12.54
CA VAL A 143 -14.08 -21.17 12.22
C VAL A 143 -13.89 -21.22 10.72
N SER A 144 -13.22 -20.22 10.17
CA SER A 144 -12.70 -20.24 8.80
C SER A 144 -11.21 -19.91 8.80
N ASN A 145 -10.48 -20.46 7.85
CA ASN A 145 -9.05 -20.17 7.67
C ASN A 145 -8.77 -19.72 6.24
N GLY A 146 -7.67 -19.06 6.07
CA GLY A 146 -7.21 -18.52 4.80
C GLY A 146 -5.86 -17.84 4.94
N ILE A 147 -5.60 -16.91 4.03
CA ILE A 147 -4.39 -16.08 4.07
C ILE A 147 -4.77 -14.61 3.91
N VAL A 148 -3.84 -13.73 4.27
CA VAL A 148 -3.84 -12.35 3.83
C VAL A 148 -3.53 -12.35 2.33
N SER A 149 -4.47 -11.95 1.50
CA SER A 149 -4.28 -11.93 0.03
C SER A 149 -3.70 -10.61 -0.47
N ALA A 150 -3.97 -9.51 0.24
CA ALA A 150 -3.37 -8.20 -0.01
C ALA A 150 -3.52 -7.28 1.19
N VAL A 151 -2.60 -6.34 1.34
CA VAL A 151 -2.75 -5.17 2.21
C VAL A 151 -2.75 -3.94 1.33
N ARG A 152 -3.85 -3.18 1.36
CA ARG A 152 -4.05 -2.04 0.47
C ARG A 152 -4.25 -0.77 1.28
N GLU A 153 -3.63 0.30 0.83
CA GLU A 153 -3.91 1.65 1.30
C GLU A 153 -4.95 2.26 0.37
N ILE A 154 -6.15 2.48 0.86
CA ILE A 154 -7.20 3.16 0.08
C ILE A 154 -7.23 4.62 0.51
N SER A 155 -6.96 5.49 -0.43
CA SER A 155 -6.90 6.93 -0.18
C SER A 155 -8.21 7.45 0.41
N GLY A 156 -8.15 8.15 1.55
CA GLY A 156 -9.30 8.65 2.30
C GLY A 156 -10.07 7.61 3.14
N TYR A 157 -9.67 6.33 3.07
CA TYR A 157 -10.25 5.26 3.90
C TYR A 157 -9.19 4.61 4.81
N GLY A 158 -7.90 4.76 4.45
CA GLY A 158 -6.78 4.14 5.14
C GLY A 158 -6.54 2.71 4.71
N ARG A 159 -5.80 2.00 5.55
CA ARG A 159 -5.41 0.62 5.28
C ARG A 159 -6.56 -0.35 5.45
N ILE A 160 -6.66 -1.31 4.51
CA ILE A 160 -7.53 -2.48 4.60
C ILE A 160 -6.72 -3.75 4.34
N ILE A 161 -7.17 -4.85 4.93
CA ILE A 161 -6.59 -6.17 4.74
C ILE A 161 -7.58 -7.02 3.94
N GLN A 162 -7.19 -7.45 2.75
CA GLN A 162 -7.95 -8.42 1.97
C GLN A 162 -7.58 -9.83 2.42
N ILE A 163 -8.58 -10.68 2.65
CA ILE A 163 -8.39 -12.04 3.16
C ILE A 163 -9.10 -13.06 2.28
N THR A 164 -8.59 -14.29 2.23
CA THR A 164 -9.24 -15.40 1.53
C THR A 164 -10.15 -16.21 2.43
N ALA A 165 -10.04 -16.07 3.75
CA ALA A 165 -10.90 -16.76 4.70
C ALA A 165 -12.38 -16.41 4.42
N PRO A 166 -13.27 -17.40 4.23
CA PRO A 166 -14.68 -17.13 4.01
C PRO A 166 -15.30 -16.39 5.19
N ILE A 167 -16.01 -15.30 4.90
CA ILE A 167 -16.85 -14.57 5.85
C ILE A 167 -18.27 -14.48 5.31
N SER A 168 -19.25 -14.52 6.20
CA SER A 168 -20.66 -14.55 5.89
C SER A 168 -21.43 -13.56 6.78
N PRO A 169 -22.69 -13.23 6.49
CA PRO A 169 -23.53 -12.44 7.40
C PRO A 169 -23.49 -13.00 8.82
N GLY A 170 -23.17 -12.16 9.81
CA GLY A 170 -22.89 -12.53 11.19
C GLY A 170 -21.42 -12.67 11.54
N SER A 171 -20.51 -12.74 10.57
CA SER A 171 -19.06 -12.70 10.83
C SER A 171 -18.51 -11.29 11.06
N SER A 172 -19.29 -10.23 10.81
CA SER A 172 -18.89 -8.86 11.09
C SER A 172 -18.52 -8.68 12.56
N GLY A 173 -17.33 -8.14 12.84
CA GLY A 173 -16.76 -7.98 14.18
C GLY A 173 -15.92 -9.16 14.66
N SER A 174 -15.80 -10.23 13.87
CA SER A 174 -14.94 -11.38 14.19
C SER A 174 -13.47 -11.00 14.23
N PRO A 175 -12.67 -11.54 15.18
CA PRO A 175 -11.24 -11.40 15.14
C PRO A 175 -10.67 -12.17 13.95
N VAL A 176 -9.77 -11.52 13.22
CA VAL A 176 -8.86 -12.15 12.26
C VAL A 176 -7.51 -12.30 12.97
N VAL A 177 -7.09 -13.53 13.21
CA VAL A 177 -5.88 -13.82 13.98
C VAL A 177 -4.84 -14.53 13.15
N ASN A 178 -3.57 -14.27 13.44
CA ASN A 178 -2.45 -15.00 12.85
C ASN A 178 -2.25 -16.37 13.57
N MET A 179 -1.32 -17.18 13.08
CA MET A 179 -1.04 -18.51 13.64
C MET A 179 -0.48 -18.48 15.09
N HIS A 180 -0.10 -17.30 15.59
CA HIS A 180 0.29 -17.11 17.00
C HIS A 180 -0.90 -16.80 17.93
N GLY A 181 -2.10 -16.63 17.36
CA GLY A 181 -3.33 -16.26 18.09
C GLY A 181 -3.42 -14.78 18.42
N GLN A 182 -2.74 -13.95 17.66
CA GLN A 182 -2.74 -12.49 17.82
C GLN A 182 -3.68 -11.87 16.76
N VAL A 183 -4.47 -10.88 17.16
CA VAL A 183 -5.39 -10.19 16.27
C VAL A 183 -4.61 -9.26 15.33
N ILE A 184 -4.74 -9.51 14.04
CA ILE A 184 -4.18 -8.67 12.95
C ILE A 184 -5.25 -7.78 12.31
N GLY A 185 -6.53 -8.12 12.50
CA GLY A 185 -7.65 -7.35 11.95
C GLY A 185 -9.00 -7.79 12.50
N ILE A 186 -10.04 -7.08 12.10
CA ILE A 186 -11.42 -7.31 12.43
C ILE A 186 -12.20 -7.54 11.13
N ALA A 187 -12.83 -8.70 10.97
CA ALA A 187 -13.62 -9.01 9.79
C ALA A 187 -14.80 -8.03 9.63
N SER A 188 -14.92 -7.45 8.44
CA SER A 188 -16.01 -6.56 8.09
C SER A 188 -16.56 -6.96 6.72
N LEU A 189 -17.87 -7.24 6.66
CA LEU A 189 -18.58 -7.52 5.42
C LEU A 189 -18.88 -6.19 4.73
N GLN A 190 -18.04 -5.79 3.79
CA GLN A 190 -18.41 -4.80 2.78
C GLN A 190 -18.79 -5.58 1.52
N ALA A 191 -20.08 -5.87 1.39
CA ALA A 191 -20.61 -6.55 0.22
C ALA A 191 -20.52 -5.61 -0.99
N ALA A 192 -19.69 -5.98 -1.94
CA ALA A 192 -19.81 -5.50 -3.29
C ALA A 192 -20.54 -6.57 -4.11
N GLU A 193 -21.59 -6.18 -4.81
CA GLU A 193 -22.34 -7.08 -5.67
C GLU A 193 -21.43 -7.80 -6.67
N GLY A 194 -21.43 -9.13 -6.61
CA GLY A 194 -20.94 -9.99 -7.69
C GLY A 194 -19.68 -10.82 -7.46
N GLN A 195 -18.86 -10.57 -6.43
CA GLN A 195 -17.77 -11.48 -6.01
C GLN A 195 -17.49 -11.33 -4.51
N SER A 196 -17.28 -12.46 -3.83
CA SER A 196 -16.99 -12.52 -2.39
C SER A 196 -15.57 -12.04 -2.10
N LEU A 197 -15.38 -10.73 -2.06
CA LEU A 197 -14.14 -10.14 -1.55
C LEU A 197 -14.30 -9.94 -0.04
N ASN A 198 -13.45 -10.60 0.73
CA ASN A 198 -13.47 -10.54 2.17
C ASN A 198 -12.40 -9.56 2.66
N PHE A 199 -12.82 -8.65 3.53
CA PHE A 199 -11.92 -7.62 4.07
C PHE A 199 -11.91 -7.64 5.58
N ALA A 200 -10.79 -7.18 6.14
CA ALA A 200 -10.66 -6.89 7.56
C ALA A 200 -10.12 -5.48 7.78
N VAL A 201 -10.61 -4.85 8.82
CA VAL A 201 -10.11 -3.58 9.36
C VAL A 201 -8.83 -3.89 10.13
N PRO A 202 -7.70 -3.17 9.92
CA PRO A 202 -6.46 -3.44 10.63
C PRO A 202 -6.59 -3.29 12.15
N SER A 203 -5.94 -4.19 12.89
CA SER A 203 -5.98 -4.22 14.35
C SER A 203 -5.38 -2.98 15.01
N GLU A 204 -4.47 -2.26 14.33
CA GLU A 204 -3.89 -1.00 14.81
C GLU A 204 -4.96 0.06 15.12
N ARG A 205 -6.09 0.05 14.41
CA ARG A 205 -7.22 0.97 14.67
C ARG A 205 -7.86 0.75 16.05
N ILE A 206 -7.83 -0.48 16.58
CA ILE A 206 -8.29 -0.75 17.96
C ILE A 206 -7.42 0.04 18.96
N LEU A 207 -6.10 0.09 18.72
CA LEU A 207 -5.15 0.77 19.60
C LEU A 207 -5.22 2.30 19.51
N GLN A 208 -5.82 2.82 18.44
CA GLN A 208 -6.04 4.25 18.20
C GLN A 208 -7.35 4.75 18.80
N LEU A 209 -8.26 3.85 19.23
CA LEU A 209 -9.52 4.21 19.83
C LEU A 209 -9.31 5.08 21.10
N LYS A 210 -9.88 6.26 21.09
CA LYS A 210 -9.89 7.16 22.25
C LYS A 210 -11.03 6.75 23.17
N VAL A 211 -10.69 6.11 24.28
CA VAL A 211 -11.66 5.71 25.32
C VAL A 211 -12.20 6.97 26.00
N GLY A 212 -13.50 7.17 25.92
CA GLY A 212 -14.24 8.26 26.57
C GLY A 212 -15.11 7.76 27.73
N ASP A 213 -16.05 8.60 28.14
CA ASP A 213 -17.05 8.23 29.12
C ASP A 213 -17.99 7.15 28.57
N LEU A 214 -18.50 6.33 29.48
CA LEU A 214 -19.43 5.26 29.12
C LEU A 214 -20.76 5.86 28.63
N GLN A 215 -21.05 5.65 27.35
CA GLN A 215 -22.31 6.06 26.74
C GLN A 215 -23.28 4.87 26.67
N THR A 216 -24.58 5.12 26.82
CA THR A 216 -25.57 4.07 26.58
C THR A 216 -25.63 3.72 25.08
N VAL A 217 -25.93 2.48 24.75
CA VAL A 217 -26.11 2.08 23.35
C VAL A 217 -27.22 2.88 22.66
N SER A 218 -28.30 3.18 23.40
CA SER A 218 -29.42 3.99 22.90
C SER A 218 -29.04 5.45 22.66
N SER A 219 -28.17 6.07 23.49
CA SER A 219 -27.68 7.44 23.22
C SER A 219 -26.80 7.51 22.00
N LEU A 220 -25.93 6.52 21.79
CA LEU A 220 -25.15 6.41 20.56
C LEU A 220 -26.07 6.25 19.33
N THR A 221 -27.11 5.43 19.45
CA THR A 221 -28.09 5.24 18.39
C THR A 221 -28.88 6.51 18.11
N ALA A 222 -29.27 7.24 19.14
CA ALA A 222 -29.97 8.52 19.00
C ALA A 222 -29.06 9.59 18.37
N GLU A 223 -27.79 9.63 18.76
CA GLU A 223 -26.80 10.52 18.19
C GLU A 223 -26.47 10.14 16.74
N THR A 224 -26.33 8.85 16.43
CA THR A 224 -26.13 8.33 15.08
C THR A 224 -27.37 8.55 14.20
N GLN A 225 -28.58 8.48 14.77
CA GLN A 225 -29.82 8.82 14.06
C GLN A 225 -29.98 10.32 13.85
N LYS A 226 -29.48 11.15 14.75
CA LYS A 226 -29.48 12.61 14.66
C LYS A 226 -28.42 13.11 13.69
N ASN A 227 -27.26 12.44 13.66
CA ASN A 227 -26.27 12.49 12.61
C ASN A 227 -26.64 11.41 11.57
N LYS A 228 -27.83 11.49 10.96
CA LYS A 228 -28.17 10.60 9.85
C LYS A 228 -26.94 10.52 8.98
N ARG A 229 -26.25 9.38 9.00
CA ARG A 229 -25.30 9.04 7.94
C ARG A 229 -26.07 9.21 6.65
N SER A 230 -25.77 10.30 5.99
CA SER A 230 -26.52 10.76 4.84
C SER A 230 -26.51 9.64 3.78
N ALA A 231 -27.47 9.63 2.91
CA ALA A 231 -27.41 8.78 1.72
C ALA A 231 -26.05 8.95 1.00
N GLY A 232 -25.39 10.10 1.17
CA GLY A 232 -24.01 10.38 0.75
C GLY A 232 -22.97 9.39 1.27
N GLU A 233 -23.01 9.00 2.57
CA GLU A 233 -22.06 8.00 3.10
C GLU A 233 -22.33 6.60 2.55
N ARG A 234 -23.57 6.29 2.24
CA ARG A 234 -23.91 5.00 1.60
C ARG A 234 -23.31 4.94 0.19
N PHE A 235 -23.46 6.03 -0.60
CA PHE A 235 -22.85 6.12 -1.91
C PHE A 235 -21.33 6.14 -1.82
N TYR A 236 -20.75 6.86 -0.87
CA TYR A 236 -19.30 6.86 -0.63
C TYR A 236 -18.76 5.44 -0.39
N SER A 237 -19.38 4.68 0.51
CA SER A 237 -18.98 3.31 0.80
C SER A 237 -19.08 2.40 -0.43
N GLN A 238 -20.10 2.58 -1.26
CA GLN A 238 -20.23 1.85 -2.54
C GLN A 238 -19.11 2.24 -3.52
N GLY A 239 -18.74 3.52 -3.56
CA GLY A 239 -17.63 4.01 -4.37
C GLY A 239 -16.28 3.40 -3.94
N VAL A 240 -16.01 3.39 -2.64
CA VAL A 240 -14.80 2.76 -2.08
C VAL A 240 -14.74 1.27 -2.42
N ALA A 241 -15.87 0.56 -2.36
CA ALA A 241 -15.95 -0.85 -2.75
C ALA A 241 -15.64 -1.07 -4.25
N GLN A 242 -15.89 -0.11 -5.13
CA GLN A 242 -15.48 -0.20 -6.55
C GLN A 242 -13.99 0.11 -6.72
N LEU A 243 -13.41 1.04 -5.93
CA LEU A 243 -11.97 1.30 -5.97
C LEU A 243 -11.14 0.06 -5.63
N SER A 244 -11.61 -0.77 -4.68
CA SER A 244 -10.90 -2.03 -4.35
C SER A 244 -10.87 -3.04 -5.49
N ARG A 245 -11.65 -2.80 -6.55
CA ARG A 245 -11.70 -3.60 -7.79
C ARG A 245 -11.02 -2.90 -8.97
N ASP A 246 -10.36 -1.78 -8.72
CA ASP A 246 -9.79 -0.88 -9.74
C ASP A 246 -10.84 -0.35 -10.76
N ASP A 247 -12.15 -0.42 -10.42
CA ASP A 247 -13.22 0.12 -11.25
C ASP A 247 -13.47 1.61 -10.94
N PHE A 248 -12.54 2.44 -11.38
CA PHE A 248 -12.58 3.89 -11.14
C PHE A 248 -13.81 4.56 -11.77
N SER A 249 -14.33 4.04 -12.86
CA SER A 249 -15.50 4.60 -13.54
C SER A 249 -16.77 4.41 -12.70
N ARG A 250 -16.99 3.21 -12.18
CA ARG A 250 -18.13 2.96 -11.28
C ARG A 250 -17.95 3.64 -9.93
N ALA A 251 -16.73 3.64 -9.40
CA ALA A 251 -16.41 4.35 -8.16
C ALA A 251 -16.77 5.82 -8.26
N LEU A 252 -16.37 6.47 -9.35
CA LEU A 252 -16.66 7.88 -9.61
C LEU A 252 -18.17 8.18 -9.60
N ASN A 253 -18.98 7.35 -10.26
CA ASN A 253 -20.45 7.52 -10.27
C ASN A 253 -21.03 7.54 -8.83
N PHE A 254 -20.51 6.68 -7.95
CA PHE A 254 -20.93 6.68 -6.57
C PHE A 254 -20.45 7.90 -5.78
N PHE A 255 -19.22 8.35 -6.02
CA PHE A 255 -18.71 9.56 -5.36
C PHE A 255 -19.42 10.83 -5.85
N GLU A 256 -19.78 10.92 -7.13
CA GLU A 256 -20.61 12.00 -7.65
C GLU A 256 -21.97 12.04 -6.94
N LYS A 257 -22.63 10.88 -6.79
CA LYS A 257 -23.89 10.79 -6.01
C LYS A 257 -23.70 11.17 -4.54
N ALA A 258 -22.56 10.76 -3.93
CA ALA A 258 -22.25 11.10 -2.55
C ALA A 258 -22.15 12.63 -2.35
N VAL A 259 -21.47 13.35 -3.24
CA VAL A 259 -21.31 14.81 -3.17
C VAL A 259 -22.55 15.56 -3.60
N GLU A 260 -23.41 14.96 -4.44
CA GLU A 260 -24.72 15.52 -4.77
C GLU A 260 -25.64 15.55 -3.54
N VAL A 261 -25.64 14.47 -2.74
CA VAL A 261 -26.45 14.36 -1.53
C VAL A 261 -25.87 15.16 -0.36
N ASP A 262 -24.54 15.16 -0.20
CA ASP A 262 -23.83 15.93 0.78
C ASP A 262 -22.67 16.72 0.16
N PRO A 263 -22.91 17.95 -0.27
CA PRO A 263 -21.86 18.81 -0.85
C PRO A 263 -20.70 19.13 0.10
N ASN A 264 -20.86 18.91 1.41
CA ASN A 264 -19.83 19.13 2.40
C ASN A 264 -19.01 17.88 2.73
N TYR A 265 -19.23 16.78 2.01
CA TYR A 265 -18.52 15.52 2.23
C TYR A 265 -17.13 15.57 1.58
N ALA A 266 -16.14 16.03 2.35
CA ALA A 266 -14.78 16.27 1.86
C ALA A 266 -14.12 15.00 1.28
N GLU A 267 -14.31 13.84 1.95
CA GLU A 267 -13.75 12.57 1.52
C GLU A 267 -14.32 12.11 0.17
N ALA A 268 -15.61 12.35 -0.05
CA ALA A 268 -16.24 12.00 -1.33
C ALA A 268 -15.72 12.90 -2.46
N TRP A 269 -15.54 14.19 -2.21
CA TRP A 269 -14.89 15.11 -3.16
C TRP A 269 -13.46 14.72 -3.48
N TYR A 270 -12.70 14.31 -2.47
CA TYR A 270 -11.33 13.84 -2.64
C TYR A 270 -11.28 12.59 -3.53
N GLN A 271 -12.10 11.58 -3.24
CA GLN A 271 -12.15 10.34 -4.03
C GLN A 271 -12.69 10.56 -5.44
N ALA A 272 -13.64 11.47 -5.62
CA ALA A 272 -14.08 11.88 -6.94
C ALA A 272 -12.92 12.52 -7.73
N GLY A 273 -12.18 13.43 -7.09
CA GLY A 273 -11.01 14.07 -7.68
C GLY A 273 -9.93 13.07 -8.09
N PHE A 274 -9.62 12.11 -7.23
CA PHE A 274 -8.69 11.03 -7.52
C PHE A 274 -9.17 10.18 -8.70
N SER A 275 -10.43 9.72 -8.66
CA SER A 275 -11.02 8.88 -9.72
C SER A 275 -11.04 9.60 -11.06
N TYR A 276 -11.43 10.88 -11.09
CA TYR A 276 -11.34 11.72 -12.29
C TYR A 276 -9.92 11.79 -12.84
N GLY A 277 -8.92 11.96 -11.96
CA GLY A 277 -7.50 12.01 -12.32
C GLY A 277 -7.03 10.73 -13.01
N VAL A 278 -7.36 9.57 -12.43
CA VAL A 278 -7.02 8.24 -13.00
C VAL A 278 -7.69 8.04 -14.37
N LEU A 279 -8.93 8.54 -14.54
CA LEU A 279 -9.68 8.47 -15.80
C LEU A 279 -9.24 9.53 -16.84
N GLY A 280 -8.20 10.34 -16.55
CA GLY A 280 -7.69 11.38 -17.45
C GLY A 280 -8.55 12.64 -17.52
N ARG A 281 -9.59 12.76 -16.70
CA ARG A 281 -10.51 13.91 -16.63
C ARG A 281 -9.93 14.99 -15.71
N HIS A 282 -8.77 15.52 -16.07
CA HIS A 282 -7.96 16.36 -15.18
C HIS A 282 -8.62 17.69 -14.79
N SER A 283 -9.46 18.28 -15.62
CA SER A 283 -10.18 19.51 -15.28
C SER A 283 -11.21 19.28 -14.18
N GLU A 284 -11.95 18.17 -14.24
CA GLU A 284 -12.91 17.78 -13.21
C GLU A 284 -12.19 17.32 -11.93
N ALA A 285 -11.07 16.59 -12.08
CA ALA A 285 -10.22 16.21 -10.97
C ALA A 285 -9.76 17.44 -10.17
N LEU A 286 -9.31 18.48 -10.85
CA LEU A 286 -8.87 19.73 -10.23
C LEU A 286 -10.02 20.44 -9.49
N LYS A 287 -11.21 20.49 -10.08
CA LYS A 287 -12.39 21.09 -9.43
C LYS A 287 -12.78 20.33 -8.16
N ALA A 288 -12.86 19.01 -8.24
CA ALA A 288 -13.23 18.15 -7.10
C ALA A 288 -12.19 18.25 -5.97
N SER A 289 -10.89 18.15 -6.32
CA SER A 289 -9.81 18.25 -5.33
C SER A 289 -9.76 19.62 -4.65
N ARG A 290 -10.00 20.72 -5.38
CA ARG A 290 -10.11 22.06 -4.79
C ARG A 290 -11.29 22.17 -3.82
N GLN A 291 -12.40 21.49 -4.11
CA GLN A 291 -13.54 21.46 -3.19
C GLN A 291 -13.20 20.65 -1.93
N ALA A 292 -12.54 19.51 -2.05
CA ALA A 292 -12.04 18.74 -0.91
C ALA A 292 -11.08 19.59 -0.04
N ALA A 293 -10.11 20.26 -0.66
CA ALA A 293 -9.17 21.13 0.06
C ALA A 293 -9.83 22.33 0.74
N ARG A 294 -10.93 22.87 0.17
CA ARG A 294 -11.71 23.94 0.82
C ARG A 294 -12.39 23.44 2.09
N LEU A 295 -12.92 22.22 2.05
CA LEU A 295 -13.62 21.60 3.18
C LEU A 295 -12.64 21.10 4.25
N ARG A 296 -11.45 20.62 3.85
CA ARG A 296 -10.38 20.15 4.75
C ARG A 296 -9.02 20.71 4.30
N PRO A 297 -8.68 21.93 4.71
CA PRO A 297 -7.45 22.61 4.27
C PRO A 297 -6.16 22.04 4.87
N ASP A 298 -6.27 21.18 5.85
CA ASP A 298 -5.18 20.46 6.53
C ASP A 298 -4.87 19.08 5.92
N TRP A 299 -5.55 18.71 4.86
CA TRP A 299 -5.42 17.37 4.25
C TRP A 299 -4.43 17.40 3.08
N SER A 300 -3.20 16.92 3.32
CA SER A 300 -2.07 17.00 2.37
C SER A 300 -2.36 16.34 1.03
N GLU A 301 -3.06 15.18 1.04
CA GLU A 301 -3.36 14.40 -0.16
C GLU A 301 -4.25 15.16 -1.16
N THR A 302 -5.10 16.06 -0.68
CA THR A 302 -5.91 16.88 -1.59
C THR A 302 -5.04 17.81 -2.43
N PHE A 303 -3.99 18.37 -1.82
CA PHE A 303 -3.02 19.21 -2.53
C PHE A 303 -2.12 18.41 -3.47
N VAL A 304 -1.84 17.14 -3.16
CA VAL A 304 -1.17 16.23 -4.10
C VAL A 304 -2.04 16.04 -5.35
N ASN A 305 -3.34 15.80 -5.18
CA ASN A 305 -4.27 15.62 -6.31
C ASN A 305 -4.43 16.93 -7.12
N ILE A 306 -4.48 18.09 -6.46
CA ILE A 306 -4.48 19.41 -7.14
C ILE A 306 -3.20 19.53 -7.97
N GLY A 307 -2.04 19.24 -7.38
CA GLY A 307 -0.75 19.31 -8.05
C GLY A 307 -0.68 18.40 -9.26
N ALA A 308 -1.12 17.14 -9.13
CA ALA A 308 -1.13 16.18 -10.22
C ALA A 308 -2.05 16.59 -11.37
N SER A 309 -3.25 17.05 -11.05
CA SER A 309 -4.22 17.53 -12.05
C SER A 309 -3.74 18.78 -12.76
N SER A 310 -3.18 19.76 -12.02
CA SER A 310 -2.62 20.98 -12.59
C SER A 310 -1.40 20.68 -13.47
N PHE A 311 -0.55 19.72 -13.07
CA PHE A 311 0.58 19.29 -13.89
C PHE A 311 0.12 18.69 -15.22
N ALA A 312 -0.87 17.79 -15.19
CA ALA A 312 -1.42 17.15 -16.37
C ALA A 312 -2.07 18.18 -17.33
N LEU A 313 -2.61 19.29 -16.78
CA LEU A 313 -3.16 20.40 -17.55
C LEU A 313 -2.09 21.40 -18.05
N GLY A 314 -0.81 21.16 -17.78
CA GLY A 314 0.28 22.08 -18.15
C GLY A 314 0.39 23.32 -17.25
N GLN A 315 -0.38 23.40 -16.17
CA GLN A 315 -0.40 24.50 -15.20
C GLN A 315 0.73 24.31 -14.17
N TYR A 316 1.97 24.29 -14.63
CA TYR A 316 3.12 23.86 -13.82
C TYR A 316 3.38 24.73 -12.59
N LYS A 317 3.09 26.03 -12.66
CA LYS A 317 3.23 26.93 -11.51
C LYS A 317 2.25 26.53 -10.41
N GLU A 318 0.98 26.34 -10.75
CA GLU A 318 -0.05 25.92 -9.80
C GLU A 318 0.26 24.52 -9.23
N ALA A 319 0.75 23.60 -10.08
CA ALA A 319 1.19 22.28 -9.63
C ALA A 319 2.30 22.38 -8.56
N ALA A 320 3.33 23.19 -8.82
CA ALA A 320 4.42 23.40 -7.87
C ALA A 320 3.92 24.02 -6.55
N ASP A 321 3.02 25.00 -6.62
CA ASP A 321 2.48 25.64 -5.42
C ASP A 321 1.61 24.67 -4.61
N ALA A 322 0.81 23.84 -5.27
CA ALA A 322 0.02 22.79 -4.62
C ALA A 322 0.90 21.71 -3.96
N TYR A 323 1.95 21.23 -4.64
CA TYR A 323 2.90 20.28 -4.02
C TYR A 323 3.65 20.89 -2.84
N ARG A 324 4.03 22.16 -2.89
CA ARG A 324 4.62 22.86 -1.73
C ARG A 324 3.65 22.91 -0.54
N GLN A 325 2.36 23.15 -0.82
CA GLN A 325 1.35 23.14 0.24
C GLN A 325 1.19 21.72 0.82
N ALA A 326 1.17 20.68 -0.02
CA ALA A 326 1.15 19.30 0.45
C ALA A 326 2.35 18.96 1.34
N ILE A 327 3.56 19.35 0.91
CA ILE A 327 4.82 19.15 1.67
C ILE A 327 4.80 19.91 3.00
N LYS A 328 4.23 21.11 3.05
CA LYS A 328 4.10 21.87 4.29
C LYS A 328 3.23 21.16 5.32
N LEU A 329 2.22 20.40 4.86
CA LEU A 329 1.30 19.64 5.70
C LEU A 329 1.87 18.26 6.08
N ASP A 330 2.63 17.65 5.17
CA ASP A 330 3.23 16.33 5.34
C ASP A 330 4.49 16.25 4.46
N ASP A 331 5.67 16.30 5.09
CA ASP A 331 6.97 16.40 4.41
C ASP A 331 7.66 15.05 4.16
N ASP A 332 7.10 13.94 4.64
CA ASP A 332 7.69 12.60 4.59
C ASP A 332 7.35 11.81 3.30
N LYS A 333 6.76 12.46 2.30
CA LYS A 333 6.33 11.80 1.06
C LYS A 333 7.32 12.01 -0.09
N PRO A 334 8.19 11.04 -0.42
CA PRO A 334 9.20 11.18 -1.48
C PRO A 334 8.59 11.45 -2.84
N ASN A 335 7.43 10.84 -3.15
CA ASN A 335 6.74 11.05 -4.43
C ASN A 335 6.23 12.50 -4.59
N THR A 336 5.83 13.16 -3.50
CA THR A 336 5.39 14.58 -3.54
C THR A 336 6.57 15.50 -3.84
N GLN A 337 7.72 15.25 -3.21
CA GLN A 337 8.97 15.96 -3.50
C GLN A 337 9.42 15.74 -4.95
N TYR A 338 9.35 14.51 -5.45
CA TYR A 338 9.64 14.18 -6.84
C TYR A 338 8.72 14.93 -7.81
N SER A 339 7.41 14.97 -7.53
CA SER A 339 6.41 15.65 -8.37
C SER A 339 6.59 17.18 -8.35
N LEU A 340 7.01 17.74 -7.21
CA LEU A 340 7.44 19.14 -7.12
C LEU A 340 8.64 19.38 -8.05
N GLY A 341 9.66 18.52 -8.00
CA GLY A 341 10.84 18.59 -8.87
C GLY A 341 10.46 18.58 -10.36
N LEU A 342 9.55 17.67 -10.77
CA LEU A 342 9.05 17.63 -12.15
C LEU A 342 8.36 18.94 -12.56
N SER A 343 7.58 19.55 -11.66
CA SER A 343 6.90 20.82 -11.93
C SER A 343 7.91 21.97 -12.09
N LEU A 344 8.95 21.98 -11.26
CA LEU A 344 10.04 22.96 -11.31
C LEU A 344 10.91 22.77 -12.57
N GLU A 345 11.16 21.54 -13.01
CA GLU A 345 11.82 21.22 -14.28
C GLU A 345 11.08 21.88 -15.46
N LYS A 346 9.75 21.76 -15.50
CA LYS A 346 8.91 22.38 -16.53
C LYS A 346 8.93 23.91 -16.48
N LEU A 347 9.21 24.48 -15.31
CA LEU A 347 9.33 25.93 -15.11
C LEU A 347 10.76 26.44 -15.32
N ASN A 348 11.73 25.57 -15.65
CA ASN A 348 13.15 25.86 -15.76
C ASN A 348 13.77 26.44 -14.46
N ARG A 349 13.24 26.06 -13.29
CA ARG A 349 13.73 26.48 -11.97
C ARG A 349 14.72 25.46 -11.43
N THR A 350 15.87 25.34 -12.10
CA THR A 350 16.81 24.21 -11.94
C THR A 350 17.35 24.06 -10.52
N ASP A 351 17.65 25.13 -9.81
CA ASP A 351 18.20 25.02 -8.45
C ASP A 351 17.15 24.46 -7.46
N GLU A 352 15.90 24.87 -7.60
CA GLU A 352 14.81 24.36 -6.77
C GLU A 352 14.41 22.93 -7.15
N GLU A 353 14.46 22.61 -8.45
CA GLU A 353 14.29 21.25 -8.99
C GLU A 353 15.29 20.29 -8.31
N ILE A 354 16.57 20.65 -8.26
CA ILE A 354 17.62 19.87 -7.61
C ILE A 354 17.32 19.66 -6.13
N LEU A 355 16.90 20.71 -5.42
CA LEU A 355 16.55 20.60 -4.00
C LEU A 355 15.40 19.64 -3.76
N ALA A 356 14.36 19.70 -4.59
CA ALA A 356 13.20 18.82 -4.50
C ALA A 356 13.58 17.35 -4.76
N TYR A 357 14.34 17.06 -5.82
CA TYR A 357 14.81 15.71 -6.09
C TYR A 357 15.77 15.18 -5.01
N LYS A 358 16.66 16.02 -4.49
CA LYS A 358 17.52 15.65 -3.34
C LYS A 358 16.68 15.23 -2.13
N ARG A 359 15.63 15.99 -1.80
CA ARG A 359 14.76 15.64 -0.68
C ARG A 359 14.04 14.33 -0.95
N ALA A 360 13.55 14.08 -2.18
CA ALA A 360 12.94 12.82 -2.57
C ALA A 360 13.90 11.63 -2.36
N VAL A 361 15.17 11.77 -2.78
CA VAL A 361 16.21 10.74 -2.62
C VAL A 361 16.59 10.57 -1.14
N ALA A 362 16.63 11.64 -0.35
CA ALA A 362 16.91 11.56 1.08
C ALA A 362 15.82 10.79 1.84
N LEU A 363 14.54 11.00 1.47
CA LEU A 363 13.41 10.28 2.05
C LEU A 363 13.32 8.82 1.57
N LYS A 364 13.70 8.57 0.31
CA LYS A 364 13.69 7.24 -0.29
C LYS A 364 14.97 7.05 -1.14
N PRO A 365 16.05 6.48 -0.55
CA PRO A 365 17.34 6.34 -1.23
C PRO A 365 17.34 5.47 -2.50
N ASP A 366 16.37 4.59 -2.65
CA ASP A 366 16.14 3.72 -3.81
C ASP A 366 15.12 4.29 -4.82
N HIS A 367 14.78 5.57 -4.72
CA HIS A 367 13.83 6.22 -5.64
C HIS A 367 14.48 6.46 -7.00
N ALA A 368 14.57 5.42 -7.83
CA ALA A 368 15.30 5.43 -9.11
C ALA A 368 14.95 6.63 -10.02
N ASN A 369 13.65 6.99 -10.13
CA ASN A 369 13.23 8.12 -10.96
C ASN A 369 13.73 9.46 -10.43
N ALA A 370 13.78 9.66 -9.11
CA ALA A 370 14.30 10.89 -8.52
C ALA A 370 15.82 10.99 -8.68
N ILE A 371 16.55 9.86 -8.52
CA ILE A 371 17.99 9.78 -8.74
C ILE A 371 18.31 10.08 -10.21
N GLU A 372 17.58 9.50 -11.16
CA GLU A 372 17.74 9.76 -12.60
C GLU A 372 17.57 11.24 -12.90
N LYS A 373 16.47 11.84 -12.43
CA LYS A 373 16.18 13.26 -12.65
C LYS A 373 17.20 14.19 -12.00
N LEU A 374 17.67 13.85 -10.81
CA LEU A 374 18.70 14.60 -10.12
C LEU A 374 20.03 14.58 -10.88
N GLY A 375 20.44 13.40 -11.36
CA GLY A 375 21.63 13.26 -12.22
C GLY A 375 21.51 14.09 -13.49
N MET A 376 20.34 14.06 -14.16
CA MET A 376 20.08 14.86 -15.35
C MET A 376 20.10 16.37 -15.07
N ALA A 377 19.57 16.82 -13.94
CA ALA A 377 19.58 18.24 -13.57
C ALA A 377 21.01 18.75 -13.36
N TYR A 378 21.86 17.97 -12.68
CA TYR A 378 23.28 18.29 -12.56
C TYR A 378 24.02 18.26 -13.90
N PHE A 379 23.70 17.29 -14.75
CA PHE A 379 24.29 17.21 -16.09
C PHE A 379 23.98 18.45 -16.93
N LYS A 380 22.73 18.94 -16.91
CA LYS A 380 22.34 20.21 -17.55
C LYS A 380 23.13 21.41 -17.03
N GLN A 381 23.42 21.43 -15.72
CA GLN A 381 24.27 22.47 -15.11
C GLN A 381 25.78 22.30 -15.42
N LYS A 382 26.18 21.33 -16.22
CA LYS A 382 27.57 20.95 -16.52
C LYS A 382 28.35 20.51 -15.26
N ARG A 383 27.64 20.13 -14.21
CA ARG A 383 28.23 19.56 -12.99
C ARG A 383 28.38 18.05 -13.15
N TYR A 384 29.23 17.66 -14.09
CA TYR A 384 29.31 16.28 -14.57
C TYR A 384 29.78 15.28 -13.51
N ALA A 385 30.61 15.70 -12.56
CA ALA A 385 31.05 14.86 -11.46
C ALA A 385 29.90 14.53 -10.50
N ASP A 386 29.07 15.52 -10.18
CA ASP A 386 27.87 15.30 -9.38
C ASP A 386 26.87 14.40 -10.12
N ALA A 387 26.64 14.68 -11.41
CA ALA A 387 25.78 13.86 -12.25
C ALA A 387 26.22 12.39 -12.29
N LEU A 388 27.51 12.15 -12.50
CA LEU A 388 28.11 10.82 -12.50
C LEU A 388 27.86 10.08 -11.18
N SER A 389 28.04 10.76 -10.04
CA SER A 389 27.79 10.16 -8.73
C SER A 389 26.35 9.64 -8.60
N TYR A 390 25.36 10.41 -9.06
CA TYR A 390 23.96 9.98 -9.02
C TYR A 390 23.65 8.90 -10.06
N PHE A 391 24.25 8.92 -11.25
CA PHE A 391 24.07 7.84 -12.22
C PHE A 391 24.73 6.52 -11.78
N GLU A 392 25.85 6.58 -11.06
CA GLU A 392 26.44 5.40 -10.42
C GLU A 392 25.54 4.86 -9.29
N GLN A 393 24.91 5.73 -8.51
CA GLN A 393 23.88 5.32 -7.56
C GLN A 393 22.67 4.71 -8.30
N LEU A 394 22.21 5.31 -9.39
CA LEU A 394 21.09 4.79 -10.19
C LEU A 394 21.38 3.38 -10.71
N LYS A 395 22.60 3.11 -11.14
CA LYS A 395 23.06 1.81 -11.62
C LYS A 395 22.78 0.68 -10.62
N THR A 396 22.81 0.94 -9.32
CA THR A 396 22.54 -0.07 -8.28
C THR A 396 21.07 -0.48 -8.22
N TYR A 397 20.16 0.38 -8.65
CA TYR A 397 18.71 0.15 -8.59
C TYR A 397 18.09 -0.09 -9.97
N LYS A 398 18.70 0.46 -11.01
CA LYS A 398 18.21 0.39 -12.39
C LYS A 398 19.38 0.23 -13.36
N PRO A 399 20.03 -0.95 -13.42
CA PRO A 399 21.12 -1.23 -14.35
C PRO A 399 20.57 -1.50 -15.75
N ASP A 400 20.29 -0.45 -16.52
CA ASP A 400 19.79 -0.53 -17.89
C ASP A 400 20.67 0.25 -18.89
N ALA A 401 20.42 0.05 -20.15
CA ALA A 401 21.16 0.72 -21.23
C ALA A 401 21.19 2.23 -21.10
N LYS A 402 20.09 2.83 -20.63
CA LYS A 402 19.97 4.29 -20.47
C LYS A 402 20.85 4.80 -19.35
N THR A 403 20.88 4.09 -18.21
CA THR A 403 21.72 4.42 -17.05
C THR A 403 23.19 4.36 -17.44
N PHE A 404 23.64 3.29 -18.10
CA PHE A 404 25.04 3.20 -18.55
C PHE A 404 25.40 4.24 -19.62
N ASN A 405 24.45 4.62 -20.49
CA ASN A 405 24.68 5.72 -21.42
C ASN A 405 24.88 7.06 -20.71
N TYR A 406 24.11 7.38 -19.65
CA TYR A 406 24.31 8.59 -18.85
C TYR A 406 25.67 8.61 -18.13
N ILE A 407 26.10 7.46 -17.60
CA ILE A 407 27.44 7.31 -17.00
C ILE A 407 28.51 7.60 -18.05
N GLY A 408 28.40 7.01 -19.23
CA GLY A 408 29.34 7.22 -20.34
C GLY A 408 29.37 8.66 -20.81
N GLU A 409 28.21 9.31 -20.98
CA GLU A 409 28.14 10.75 -21.32
C GLU A 409 28.82 11.61 -20.26
N SER A 410 28.64 11.30 -18.97
CA SER A 410 29.29 12.02 -17.88
C SER A 410 30.81 11.85 -17.92
N PHE A 411 31.32 10.66 -18.19
CA PHE A 411 32.77 10.43 -18.36
C PHE A 411 33.34 11.20 -19.55
N ILE A 412 32.66 11.24 -20.69
CA ILE A 412 33.10 12.02 -21.86
C ILE A 412 33.23 13.50 -21.52
N GLU A 413 32.26 14.06 -20.82
CA GLU A 413 32.26 15.47 -20.46
C GLU A 413 33.32 15.81 -19.36
N LEU A 414 33.72 14.81 -18.58
CA LEU A 414 34.83 14.90 -17.62
C LEU A 414 36.20 14.67 -18.27
N GLY A 415 36.28 14.41 -19.59
CA GLY A 415 37.53 14.11 -20.30
C GLY A 415 38.06 12.68 -20.09
N LYS A 416 37.26 11.80 -19.48
CA LYS A 416 37.58 10.41 -19.16
C LYS A 416 37.07 9.49 -20.27
N ALA A 417 37.76 9.56 -21.43
CA ALA A 417 37.28 8.87 -22.62
C ALA A 417 37.41 7.33 -22.53
N GLU A 418 38.44 6.83 -21.83
CA GLU A 418 38.62 5.38 -21.62
C GLU A 418 37.50 4.79 -20.79
N GLU A 419 37.17 5.41 -19.64
CA GLU A 419 36.06 4.94 -18.76
C GLU A 419 34.70 5.05 -19.47
N SER A 420 34.55 6.00 -20.38
CA SER A 420 33.33 6.14 -21.17
C SER A 420 33.11 4.96 -22.13
N VAL A 421 34.21 4.36 -22.66
CA VAL A 421 34.11 3.16 -23.52
C VAL A 421 33.47 2.00 -22.76
N ASP A 422 33.91 1.74 -21.53
CA ASP A 422 33.37 0.67 -20.71
C ASP A 422 31.89 0.89 -20.41
N ALA A 423 31.53 2.12 -20.06
CA ALA A 423 30.14 2.48 -19.78
C ALA A 423 29.24 2.30 -21.01
N PHE A 424 29.67 2.79 -22.20
CA PHE A 424 28.88 2.64 -23.41
C PHE A 424 28.86 1.19 -23.94
N ASN A 425 29.91 0.39 -23.74
CA ASN A 425 29.89 -1.04 -24.01
C ASN A 425 28.82 -1.74 -23.18
N ASN A 426 28.71 -1.42 -21.88
CA ASN A 426 27.64 -1.94 -21.05
C ASN A 426 26.25 -1.48 -21.58
N ALA A 427 26.10 -0.19 -21.96
CA ALA A 427 24.84 0.31 -22.52
C ALA A 427 24.41 -0.48 -23.78
N VAL A 428 25.34 -0.72 -24.72
CA VAL A 428 25.11 -1.49 -25.94
C VAL A 428 24.89 -2.97 -25.61
N GLY A 429 25.53 -3.49 -24.56
CA GLY A 429 25.32 -4.86 -24.06
C GLY A 429 23.91 -5.08 -23.54
N TYR A 430 23.36 -4.11 -22.80
CA TYR A 430 21.96 -4.16 -22.30
C TYR A 430 20.92 -3.95 -23.40
N ASN A 431 21.23 -3.12 -24.38
CA ASN A 431 20.36 -2.89 -25.55
C ASN A 431 21.22 -2.67 -26.80
N PRO A 432 21.40 -3.72 -27.61
CA PRO A 432 22.16 -3.65 -28.87
C PRO A 432 21.59 -2.65 -29.89
N ASP A 433 20.30 -2.35 -29.84
CA ASP A 433 19.62 -1.44 -30.76
C ASP A 433 19.60 0.02 -30.25
N PHE A 434 20.27 0.30 -29.14
CA PHE A 434 20.36 1.67 -28.62
C PHE A 434 21.39 2.50 -29.44
N GLU A 435 20.95 3.01 -30.56
CA GLU A 435 21.77 3.71 -31.56
C GLU A 435 22.56 4.88 -30.95
N LYS A 436 21.96 5.69 -30.05
CA LYS A 436 22.66 6.78 -29.37
C LYS A 436 23.85 6.30 -28.54
N ALA A 437 23.69 5.20 -27.80
CA ALA A 437 24.78 4.61 -27.04
C ALA A 437 25.90 4.09 -27.96
N ARG A 438 25.52 3.46 -29.08
CA ARG A 438 26.47 2.98 -30.09
C ARG A 438 27.24 4.14 -30.75
N TYR A 439 26.56 5.22 -31.08
CA TYR A 439 27.21 6.44 -31.53
C TYR A 439 28.21 7.00 -30.51
N ASN A 440 27.76 7.10 -29.25
CA ASN A 440 28.62 7.59 -28.18
C ASN A 440 29.83 6.69 -27.95
N LEU A 441 29.69 5.38 -28.09
CA LEU A 441 30.78 4.41 -28.03
C LEU A 441 31.79 4.68 -29.15
N GLY A 442 31.32 4.82 -30.40
CA GLY A 442 32.18 5.18 -31.54
C GLY A 442 32.91 6.51 -31.34
N ARG A 443 32.20 7.53 -30.83
CA ARG A 443 32.79 8.84 -30.46
C ARG A 443 33.86 8.69 -29.37
N SER A 444 33.67 7.81 -28.39
CA SER A 444 34.69 7.54 -27.36
C SER A 444 35.91 6.88 -27.95
N TYR A 445 35.74 5.91 -28.86
CA TYR A 445 36.86 5.29 -29.56
C TYR A 445 37.66 6.31 -30.41
N VAL A 446 37.00 7.27 -31.07
CA VAL A 446 37.68 8.37 -31.76
C VAL A 446 38.52 9.18 -30.78
N LYS A 447 37.97 9.52 -29.61
CA LYS A 447 38.68 10.32 -28.59
C LYS A 447 39.93 9.65 -28.02
N ILE A 448 39.94 8.33 -27.88
CA ILE A 448 41.11 7.55 -27.43
C ILE A 448 42.03 7.15 -28.59
N GLY A 449 41.77 7.62 -29.82
CA GLY A 449 42.59 7.36 -31.02
C GLY A 449 42.34 6.00 -31.68
N ASN A 450 41.40 5.19 -31.21
CA ASN A 450 41.05 3.87 -31.78
C ASN A 450 40.05 4.02 -32.93
N ARG A 451 40.52 4.49 -34.08
CA ARG A 451 39.68 4.72 -35.27
C ARG A 451 39.12 3.42 -35.84
N GLU A 452 39.84 2.31 -35.67
CA GLU A 452 39.39 1.01 -36.16
C GLU A 452 38.08 0.57 -35.49
N MET A 453 38.05 0.64 -34.16
CA MET A 453 36.82 0.34 -33.42
C MET A 453 35.68 1.34 -33.69
N ALA A 454 36.03 2.63 -33.85
CA ALA A 454 35.02 3.61 -34.26
C ALA A 454 34.39 3.29 -35.61
N GLN A 455 35.16 2.80 -36.57
CA GLN A 455 34.70 2.37 -37.88
C GLN A 455 33.75 1.18 -37.77
N VAL A 456 34.01 0.20 -36.90
CA VAL A 456 33.13 -0.93 -36.65
C VAL A 456 31.74 -0.44 -36.21
N HIS A 457 31.69 0.51 -35.26
CA HIS A 457 30.40 1.04 -34.76
C HIS A 457 29.70 1.89 -35.82
N TYR A 458 30.44 2.61 -36.67
CA TYR A 458 29.88 3.32 -37.82
C TYR A 458 29.18 2.34 -38.78
N GLU A 459 29.85 1.23 -39.17
CA GLU A 459 29.27 0.26 -40.10
C GLU A 459 27.98 -0.37 -39.55
N ILE A 460 27.93 -0.64 -38.27
CA ILE A 460 26.70 -1.14 -37.61
C ILE A 460 25.58 -0.11 -37.71
N LEU A 461 25.85 1.17 -37.38
CA LEU A 461 24.87 2.25 -37.47
C LEU A 461 24.42 2.50 -38.94
N ARG A 462 25.35 2.42 -39.89
CA ARG A 462 25.05 2.54 -41.32
C ARG A 462 24.12 1.42 -41.80
N ASN A 463 24.40 0.17 -41.40
CA ASN A 463 23.61 -1.00 -41.79
C ASN A 463 22.17 -0.93 -41.18
N SER A 464 22.00 -0.33 -40.01
CA SER A 464 20.69 -0.06 -39.41
C SER A 464 19.99 1.20 -40.00
N LYS A 465 20.63 1.88 -40.94
CA LYS A 465 20.17 3.15 -41.54
C LYS A 465 19.91 4.26 -40.52
N SER A 466 20.75 4.31 -39.49
CA SER A 466 20.63 5.28 -38.40
C SER A 466 21.20 6.64 -38.81
N ASP A 467 20.49 7.72 -38.48
CA ASP A 467 20.95 9.10 -38.66
C ASP A 467 22.25 9.41 -37.85
N TRP A 468 22.58 8.56 -36.87
CA TRP A 468 23.81 8.68 -36.10
C TRP A 468 25.05 8.23 -36.88
N ALA A 469 24.91 7.45 -37.96
CA ALA A 469 26.04 6.99 -38.78
C ALA A 469 26.79 8.14 -39.39
N ASP A 470 26.11 9.08 -40.09
CA ASP A 470 26.74 10.23 -40.72
C ASP A 470 27.47 11.11 -39.72
N ARG A 471 26.87 11.30 -38.52
CA ARG A 471 27.50 12.08 -37.43
C ARG A 471 28.78 11.43 -36.94
N LEU A 472 28.83 10.09 -36.85
CA LEU A 472 30.01 9.38 -36.43
C LEU A 472 31.09 9.40 -37.53
N LEU A 473 30.71 9.27 -38.81
CA LEU A 473 31.64 9.33 -39.94
C LEU A 473 32.43 10.66 -39.98
N ILE A 474 31.74 11.78 -39.72
CA ILE A 474 32.37 13.10 -39.64
C ILE A 474 33.44 13.14 -38.52
N LEU A 475 33.23 12.44 -37.40
CA LEU A 475 34.21 12.42 -36.32
C LEU A 475 35.40 11.49 -36.61
N ILE A 476 35.22 10.43 -37.40
CA ILE A 476 36.25 9.50 -37.82
C ILE A 476 37.17 10.14 -38.86
N ASN A 477 36.59 10.91 -39.79
CA ASN A 477 37.28 11.59 -40.90
C ASN A 477 37.04 13.12 -40.80
N PRO A 478 37.74 13.83 -39.88
CA PRO A 478 37.56 15.25 -39.66
C PRO A 478 38.07 16.11 -40.83
#